data_6627c19e488bda99090deb7c7a4220ce
#
_entry.id   6627c19e488bda99090deb7c7a4220ce
#
_cell.length_a   1.000
_cell.length_b   1.000
_cell.length_c   1.000
_cell.angle_alpha   90.00
_cell.angle_beta   90.00
_cell.angle_gamma   90.00
#
_symmetry.space_group_name_H-M   'P 1'
#
loop_
_entity.id
_entity.type
_entity.pdbx_description
1 polymer ?
#
loop_
_entity_poly.entity_id
_entity_poly.type
_entity_poly.pdbx_seq_one_letter_code
_entity_poly.pdbx_strand_id
1 'polypeptide(L)'
;VLINNASTFYPTNIQNATFENWDDLHDVNLKAPFFISKFFYKSLKNNKGCIINIVDIHADRPLDEFPIYSMAKAGLKMLTKSLALEFGPEIRVNGVSPGSVMWPENKEYESKQQEIIESTALKRQGDRQDIALTCAFLINDADYITGQIINVDGGRSLSR
;
A
#
# COMPACT_ATOMS: atom_id res chain seq x y z
N VAL A 1 11.51 13.61 -1.48
CA VAL A 1 10.44 12.65 -1.18
C VAL A 1 10.37 11.59 -2.25
N LEU A 2 10.18 10.34 -1.87
CA LEU A 2 9.87 9.22 -2.75
C LEU A 2 8.51 8.64 -2.38
N ILE A 3 7.60 8.48 -3.36
CA ILE A 3 6.31 7.81 -3.16
C ILE A 3 6.27 6.60 -4.08
N ASN A 4 6.33 5.40 -3.49
CA ASN A 4 6.15 4.14 -4.20
C ASN A 4 4.64 3.85 -4.34
N ASN A 5 4.04 4.33 -5.43
CA ASN A 5 2.61 4.25 -5.70
C ASN A 5 2.25 3.24 -6.81
N ALA A 6 3.17 2.95 -7.74
CA ALA A 6 2.91 2.02 -8.83
C ALA A 6 2.48 0.64 -8.30
N SER A 7 1.46 0.05 -8.88
CA SER A 7 0.90 -1.24 -8.44
C SER A 7 0.24 -1.96 -9.61
N THR A 8 0.37 -3.28 -9.65
CA THR A 8 -0.45 -4.18 -10.46
C THR A 8 -1.40 -4.93 -9.53
N PHE A 9 -2.64 -5.14 -9.99
CA PHE A 9 -3.70 -5.77 -9.21
C PHE A 9 -4.61 -6.59 -10.12
N TYR A 10 -4.58 -7.90 -9.98
CA TYR A 10 -5.46 -8.83 -10.70
C TYR A 10 -5.54 -10.18 -9.95
N PRO A 11 -6.62 -10.96 -10.14
CA PRO A 11 -6.79 -12.22 -9.45
C PRO A 11 -5.77 -13.27 -9.91
N THR A 12 -5.31 -14.08 -8.96
CA THR A 12 -4.37 -15.19 -9.18
C THR A 12 -4.81 -16.38 -8.33
N ASN A 13 -5.91 -17.03 -8.72
CA ASN A 13 -6.37 -18.21 -8.01
C ASN A 13 -5.24 -19.23 -7.89
N ILE A 14 -5.05 -19.79 -6.70
CA ILE A 14 -3.90 -20.65 -6.36
C ILE A 14 -3.74 -21.84 -7.31
N GLN A 15 -4.83 -22.37 -7.86
CA GLN A 15 -4.80 -23.52 -8.77
C GLN A 15 -4.28 -23.16 -10.18
N ASN A 16 -4.43 -21.89 -10.58
CA ASN A 16 -4.09 -21.42 -11.93
C ASN A 16 -2.93 -20.40 -11.93
N ALA A 17 -2.37 -20.11 -10.76
CA ALA A 17 -1.26 -19.17 -10.62
C ALA A 17 -0.02 -19.70 -11.35
N THR A 18 0.66 -18.82 -12.10
CA THR A 18 1.88 -19.13 -12.86
C THR A 18 3.08 -18.41 -12.26
N PHE A 19 4.29 -18.80 -12.69
CA PHE A 19 5.52 -18.08 -12.32
C PHE A 19 5.51 -16.65 -12.84
N GLU A 20 4.95 -16.41 -14.02
CA GLU A 20 4.83 -15.09 -14.62
C GLU A 20 3.92 -14.18 -13.79
N ASN A 21 2.80 -14.71 -13.26
CA ASN A 21 1.93 -13.97 -12.34
C ASN A 21 2.67 -13.60 -11.04
N TRP A 22 3.47 -14.55 -10.52
CA TRP A 22 4.29 -14.33 -9.34
C TRP A 22 5.31 -13.23 -9.56
N ASP A 23 6.07 -13.32 -10.66
CA ASP A 23 7.12 -12.36 -10.98
C ASP A 23 6.52 -10.96 -11.21
N ASP A 24 5.48 -10.83 -12.04
CA ASP A 24 4.85 -9.53 -12.32
C ASP A 24 4.33 -8.85 -11.06
N LEU A 25 3.54 -9.56 -10.25
CA LEU A 25 2.95 -8.99 -9.03
C LEU A 25 4.01 -8.65 -7.98
N HIS A 26 5.07 -9.45 -7.82
CA HIS A 26 6.15 -9.14 -6.90
C HIS A 26 7.10 -8.08 -7.44
N ASP A 27 7.41 -8.09 -8.73
CA ASP A 27 8.31 -7.13 -9.35
C ASP A 27 7.76 -5.71 -9.20
N VAL A 28 6.49 -5.48 -9.48
CA VAL A 28 5.88 -4.16 -9.38
C VAL A 28 5.60 -3.77 -7.92
N ASN A 29 4.98 -4.66 -7.13
CA ASN A 29 4.46 -4.29 -5.81
C ASN A 29 5.49 -4.36 -4.67
N LEU A 30 6.63 -5.05 -4.86
CA LEU A 30 7.62 -5.24 -3.80
C LEU A 30 9.07 -4.98 -4.27
N LYS A 31 9.51 -5.63 -5.35
CA LYS A 31 10.89 -5.55 -5.81
C LYS A 31 11.24 -4.14 -6.31
N ALA A 32 10.38 -3.53 -7.11
CA ALA A 32 10.60 -2.16 -7.58
C ALA A 32 10.69 -1.16 -6.42
N PRO A 33 9.76 -1.10 -5.45
CA PRO A 33 9.90 -0.27 -4.25
C PRO A 33 11.21 -0.46 -3.50
N PHE A 34 11.70 -1.69 -3.35
CA PHE A 34 12.98 -1.98 -2.72
C PHE A 34 14.14 -1.34 -3.48
N PHE A 35 14.27 -1.62 -4.77
CA PHE A 35 15.41 -1.15 -5.56
C PHE A 35 15.37 0.36 -5.83
N ILE A 36 14.19 0.94 -6.03
CA ILE A 36 14.02 2.39 -6.18
C ILE A 36 14.42 3.10 -4.88
N SER A 37 13.99 2.60 -3.72
CA SER A 37 14.39 3.15 -2.41
C SER A 37 15.91 3.07 -2.22
N LYS A 38 16.54 1.95 -2.56
CA LYS A 38 17.99 1.79 -2.55
C LYS A 38 18.68 2.78 -3.50
N PHE A 39 18.17 2.94 -4.71
CA PHE A 39 18.75 3.85 -5.71
C PHE A 39 18.74 5.31 -5.23
N PHE A 40 17.64 5.75 -4.65
CA PHE A 40 17.49 7.13 -4.17
C PHE A 40 18.03 7.38 -2.75
N TYR A 41 18.55 6.36 -2.06
CA TYR A 41 19.03 6.48 -0.67
C TYR A 41 19.94 7.69 -0.44
N LYS A 42 21.00 7.85 -1.24
CA LYS A 42 21.96 8.97 -1.09
C LYS A 42 21.30 10.34 -1.24
N SER A 43 20.42 10.48 -2.25
CA SER A 43 19.70 11.72 -2.49
C SER A 43 18.73 12.04 -1.36
N LEU A 44 17.97 11.04 -0.90
CA LEU A 44 17.04 11.19 0.22
C LEU A 44 17.78 11.54 1.52
N LYS A 45 18.88 10.87 1.82
CA LYS A 45 19.72 11.14 2.98
C LYS A 45 20.24 12.58 3.01
N ASN A 46 20.82 13.04 1.90
CA ASN A 46 21.37 14.39 1.79
C ASN A 46 20.32 15.50 1.97
N ASN A 47 19.05 15.19 1.68
CA ASN A 47 17.95 16.13 1.77
C ASN A 47 17.04 15.88 3.00
N LYS A 48 17.43 15.02 3.94
CA LYS A 48 16.59 14.60 5.08
C LYS A 48 15.17 14.24 4.63
N GLY A 49 15.10 13.45 3.60
CA GLY A 49 13.86 13.14 2.89
C GLY A 49 12.99 12.10 3.60
N CYS A 50 11.92 11.70 2.93
CA CYS A 50 11.09 10.59 3.39
C CYS A 50 10.63 9.71 2.24
N ILE A 51 10.23 8.49 2.59
CA ILE A 51 9.64 7.50 1.68
C ILE A 51 8.22 7.20 2.16
N ILE A 52 7.27 7.20 1.22
CA ILE A 52 5.90 6.74 1.45
C ILE A 52 5.64 5.55 0.53
N ASN A 53 5.29 4.42 1.12
CA ASN A 53 4.89 3.22 0.38
C ASN A 53 3.36 3.11 0.39
N ILE A 54 2.72 3.03 -0.79
CA ILE A 54 1.29 2.74 -0.88
C ILE A 54 1.09 1.23 -0.77
N VAL A 55 0.72 0.82 0.44
CA VAL A 55 0.45 -0.58 0.81
C VAL A 55 -0.99 -0.95 0.35
N ASP A 56 -1.71 -1.71 1.14
CA ASP A 56 -3.11 -2.07 0.98
C ASP A 56 -3.60 -2.73 2.28
N ILE A 57 -4.88 -2.60 2.63
CA ILE A 57 -5.47 -3.33 3.77
C ILE A 57 -5.37 -4.85 3.59
N HIS A 58 -5.26 -5.32 2.36
CA HIS A 58 -5.09 -6.73 2.01
C HIS A 58 -3.68 -7.28 2.32
N ALA A 59 -2.77 -6.43 2.80
CA ALA A 59 -1.52 -6.85 3.43
C ALA A 59 -1.73 -7.55 4.79
N ASP A 60 -2.85 -7.26 5.47
CA ASP A 60 -3.23 -7.84 6.77
C ASP A 60 -4.46 -8.77 6.69
N ARG A 61 -5.35 -8.47 5.75
CA ARG A 61 -6.58 -9.24 5.51
C ARG A 61 -6.54 -9.74 4.07
N PRO A 62 -6.10 -10.97 3.83
CA PRO A 62 -5.97 -11.48 2.48
C PRO A 62 -7.29 -11.39 1.72
N LEU A 63 -7.21 -11.00 0.45
CA LEU A 63 -8.35 -10.97 -0.45
C LEU A 63 -8.45 -12.34 -1.13
N ASP A 64 -9.66 -12.89 -1.14
CA ASP A 64 -9.95 -14.14 -1.85
C ASP A 64 -9.58 -14.01 -3.34
N GLU A 65 -9.02 -15.06 -3.93
CA GLU A 65 -8.48 -15.10 -5.29
C GLU A 65 -7.24 -14.22 -5.56
N PHE A 66 -6.67 -13.50 -4.55
CA PHE A 66 -5.51 -12.62 -4.73
C PHE A 66 -4.31 -12.97 -3.83
N PRO A 67 -3.93 -14.24 -3.66
CA PRO A 67 -2.89 -14.60 -2.70
C PRO A 67 -1.53 -13.97 -3.03
N ILE A 68 -1.09 -13.94 -4.30
CA ILE A 68 0.21 -13.40 -4.69
C ILE A 68 0.26 -11.88 -4.42
N TYR A 69 -0.79 -11.14 -4.80
CA TYR A 69 -0.90 -9.72 -4.50
C TYR A 69 -0.84 -9.42 -3.00
N SER A 70 -1.62 -10.15 -2.20
CA SER A 70 -1.66 -9.97 -0.75
C SER A 70 -0.30 -10.22 -0.11
N MET A 71 0.44 -11.26 -0.56
CA MET A 71 1.81 -11.53 -0.13
C MET A 71 2.77 -10.41 -0.51
N ALA A 72 2.70 -9.89 -1.74
CA ALA A 72 3.55 -8.80 -2.19
C ALA A 72 3.30 -7.52 -1.37
N LYS A 73 2.04 -7.19 -1.07
CA LYS A 73 1.68 -6.04 -0.22
C LYS A 73 2.06 -6.25 1.25
N ALA A 74 1.97 -7.47 1.78
CA ALA A 74 2.51 -7.81 3.11
C ALA A 74 4.04 -7.68 3.14
N GLY A 75 4.73 -8.07 2.07
CA GLY A 75 6.16 -7.83 1.87
C GLY A 75 6.50 -6.34 1.88
N LEU A 76 5.72 -5.50 1.16
CA LEU A 76 5.91 -4.05 1.13
C LEU A 76 5.68 -3.40 2.50
N LYS A 77 4.72 -3.90 3.26
CA LYS A 77 4.50 -3.50 4.66
C LYS A 77 5.72 -3.80 5.53
N MET A 78 6.31 -4.99 5.40
CA MET A 78 7.54 -5.36 6.12
C MET A 78 8.74 -4.54 5.62
N LEU A 79 8.87 -4.32 4.31
CA LEU A 79 9.91 -3.48 3.73
C LEU A 79 9.88 -2.07 4.31
N THR A 80 8.69 -1.47 4.47
CA THR A 80 8.51 -0.15 5.09
C THR A 80 9.15 -0.09 6.47
N LYS A 81 8.89 -1.10 7.31
CA LYS A 81 9.46 -1.18 8.67
C LYS A 81 10.96 -1.41 8.65
N SER A 82 11.46 -2.27 7.78
CA SER A 82 12.88 -2.58 7.66
C SER A 82 13.68 -1.35 7.20
N LEU A 83 13.17 -0.63 6.18
CA LEU A 83 13.82 0.58 5.71
C LEU A 83 13.75 1.72 6.75
N ALA A 84 12.70 1.79 7.54
CA ALA A 84 12.60 2.78 8.62
C ALA A 84 13.70 2.59 9.69
N LEU A 85 14.03 1.34 10.01
CA LEU A 85 15.13 1.01 10.92
C LEU A 85 16.50 1.27 10.28
N GLU A 86 16.68 0.88 9.03
CA GLU A 86 17.98 0.94 8.35
C GLU A 86 18.35 2.36 7.90
N PHE A 87 17.37 3.17 7.51
CA PHE A 87 17.59 4.51 6.96
C PHE A 87 17.48 5.65 8.00
N GLY A 88 16.99 5.34 9.19
CA GLY A 88 16.98 6.29 10.29
C GLY A 88 18.41 6.60 10.78
N PRO A 89 18.65 7.79 11.33
CA PRO A 89 17.69 8.87 11.57
C PRO A 89 17.49 9.83 10.37
N GLU A 90 18.17 9.64 9.26
CA GLU A 90 18.21 10.63 8.18
C GLU A 90 16.98 10.59 7.26
N ILE A 91 16.33 9.43 7.13
CA ILE A 91 15.18 9.24 6.23
C ILE A 91 14.06 8.55 7.01
N ARG A 92 12.88 9.17 7.03
CA ARG A 92 11.66 8.55 7.54
C ARG A 92 11.03 7.68 6.46
N VAL A 93 10.52 6.51 6.84
CA VAL A 93 9.84 5.59 5.91
C VAL A 93 8.52 5.15 6.53
N ASN A 94 7.40 5.48 5.87
CA ASN A 94 6.07 5.13 6.33
C ASN A 94 5.23 4.52 5.18
N GLY A 95 4.14 3.89 5.54
CA GLY A 95 3.17 3.34 4.60
C GLY A 95 1.79 3.97 4.79
N VAL A 96 1.08 4.10 3.68
CA VAL A 96 -0.36 4.38 3.67
C VAL A 96 -1.04 3.13 3.12
N SER A 97 -2.08 2.67 3.78
CA SER A 97 -2.81 1.45 3.46
C SER A 97 -4.26 1.79 3.10
N PRO A 98 -4.55 1.99 1.81
CA PRO A 98 -5.89 2.31 1.35
C PRO A 98 -6.88 1.16 1.55
N GLY A 99 -8.14 1.52 1.81
CA GLY A 99 -9.28 0.67 1.55
C GLY A 99 -9.82 0.86 0.14
N SER A 100 -11.15 0.79 -0.05
CA SER A 100 -11.79 0.99 -1.34
C SER A 100 -11.90 2.48 -1.66
N VAL A 101 -10.96 3.01 -2.44
CA VAL A 101 -10.92 4.41 -2.88
C VAL A 101 -11.20 4.57 -4.38
N MET A 102 -11.07 3.49 -5.15
CA MET A 102 -11.41 3.44 -6.56
C MET A 102 -12.02 2.08 -6.89
N TRP A 103 -12.97 2.08 -7.81
CA TRP A 103 -13.50 0.84 -8.37
C TRP A 103 -12.86 0.58 -9.73
N PRO A 104 -12.54 -0.67 -10.07
CA PRO A 104 -12.27 -1.04 -11.44
C PRO A 104 -13.50 -0.70 -12.30
N GLU A 105 -13.29 -0.23 -13.52
CA GLU A 105 -14.36 0.04 -14.50
C GLU A 105 -14.92 -1.28 -15.07
N ASN A 106 -15.43 -2.15 -14.19
CA ASN A 106 -15.96 -3.46 -14.56
C ASN A 106 -17.31 -3.68 -13.88
N LYS A 107 -18.34 -4.05 -14.67
CA LYS A 107 -19.70 -4.30 -14.19
C LYS A 107 -19.82 -5.39 -13.11
N GLU A 108 -18.89 -6.33 -13.06
CA GLU A 108 -18.86 -7.36 -12.00
C GLU A 108 -18.64 -6.75 -10.60
N TYR A 109 -18.00 -5.61 -10.51
CA TYR A 109 -17.79 -4.91 -9.25
C TYR A 109 -18.98 -4.06 -8.80
N GLU A 110 -19.89 -3.69 -9.71
CA GLU A 110 -21.07 -2.87 -9.37
C GLU A 110 -21.95 -3.54 -8.32
N SER A 111 -22.15 -4.86 -8.42
CA SER A 111 -22.95 -5.63 -7.44
C SER A 111 -22.28 -5.73 -6.06
N LYS A 112 -20.95 -5.69 -6.00
CA LYS A 112 -20.17 -5.78 -4.75
C LYS A 112 -19.92 -4.42 -4.10
N GLN A 113 -20.12 -3.31 -4.83
CA GLN A 113 -19.81 -1.97 -4.33
C GLN A 113 -20.62 -1.63 -3.08
N GLN A 114 -21.92 -1.85 -3.11
CA GLN A 114 -22.80 -1.55 -1.99
C GLN A 114 -22.43 -2.35 -0.73
N GLU A 115 -22.17 -3.64 -0.90
CA GLU A 115 -21.73 -4.52 0.19
C GLU A 115 -20.41 -4.03 0.81
N ILE A 116 -19.46 -3.64 -0.04
CA ILE A 116 -18.18 -3.11 0.40
C ILE A 116 -18.36 -1.79 1.17
N ILE A 117 -19.21 -0.88 0.68
CA ILE A 117 -19.54 0.38 1.36
C ILE A 117 -20.19 0.09 2.71
N GLU A 118 -21.14 -0.83 2.75
CA GLU A 118 -21.83 -1.24 3.99
C GLU A 118 -20.89 -1.91 5.00
N SER A 119 -19.82 -2.53 4.54
CA SER A 119 -18.77 -3.10 5.40
C SER A 119 -17.84 -2.06 6.01
N THR A 120 -17.81 -0.81 5.50
CA THR A 120 -17.01 0.25 6.10
C THR A 120 -17.71 0.86 7.32
N ALA A 121 -16.97 1.26 8.35
CA ALA A 121 -17.56 1.95 9.50
C ALA A 121 -18.13 3.32 9.12
N LEU A 122 -17.48 4.03 8.18
CA LEU A 122 -17.90 5.35 7.72
C LEU A 122 -19.02 5.32 6.65
N LYS A 123 -19.46 4.13 6.22
CA LYS A 123 -20.58 3.93 5.27
C LYS A 123 -20.44 4.73 3.97
N ARG A 124 -19.23 4.96 3.52
CA ARG A 124 -18.91 5.61 2.24
C ARG A 124 -17.66 5.01 1.60
N GLN A 125 -17.56 5.16 0.31
CA GLN A 125 -16.31 4.97 -0.40
C GLN A 125 -15.30 6.04 0.02
N GLY A 126 -14.00 5.70 0.10
CA GLY A 126 -12.94 6.68 0.20
C GLY A 126 -12.73 7.45 -1.10
N ASP A 127 -12.06 8.60 -1.00
CA ASP A 127 -11.62 9.39 -2.14
C ASP A 127 -10.10 9.34 -2.26
N ARG A 128 -9.59 9.56 -3.47
CA ARG A 128 -8.14 9.71 -3.73
C ARG A 128 -7.53 10.80 -2.86
N GLN A 129 -8.30 11.84 -2.57
CA GLN A 129 -7.91 12.94 -1.69
C GLN A 129 -7.68 12.48 -0.23
N ASP A 130 -8.44 11.49 0.26
CA ASP A 130 -8.23 10.93 1.61
C ASP A 130 -6.80 10.33 1.72
N ILE A 131 -6.33 9.65 0.65
CA ILE A 131 -4.98 9.09 0.58
C ILE A 131 -3.94 10.19 0.42
N ALA A 132 -4.17 11.15 -0.49
CA ALA A 132 -3.22 12.22 -0.76
C ALA A 132 -2.97 13.10 0.47
N LEU A 133 -4.01 13.44 1.23
CA LEU A 133 -3.90 14.21 2.48
C LEU A 133 -3.10 13.46 3.55
N THR A 134 -3.28 12.14 3.67
CA THR A 134 -2.50 11.31 4.60
C THR A 134 -1.02 11.27 4.19
N CYS A 135 -0.73 11.13 2.90
CA CYS A 135 0.64 11.22 2.40
C CYS A 135 1.24 12.60 2.68
N ALA A 136 0.50 13.69 2.41
CA ALA A 136 0.96 15.06 2.66
C ALA A 136 1.27 15.29 4.15
N PHE A 137 0.41 14.83 5.06
CA PHE A 137 0.65 14.87 6.50
C PHE A 137 1.95 14.14 6.88
N LEU A 138 2.12 12.90 6.40
CA LEU A 138 3.33 12.12 6.69
C LEU A 138 4.61 12.76 6.15
N ILE A 139 4.50 13.51 5.06
CA ILE A 139 5.62 14.22 4.43
C ILE A 139 5.98 15.49 5.23
N ASN A 140 4.99 16.33 5.54
CA ASN A 140 5.20 17.70 5.98
C ASN A 140 5.15 17.89 7.50
N ASP A 141 4.33 17.10 8.21
CA ASP A 141 3.92 17.41 9.59
C ASP A 141 4.23 16.28 10.60
N ALA A 142 4.82 15.17 10.13
CA ALA A 142 4.98 13.95 10.93
C ALA A 142 6.46 13.61 11.22
N ASP A 143 7.24 14.54 11.72
CA ASP A 143 8.70 14.40 11.88
C ASP A 143 9.12 13.29 12.87
N TYR A 144 8.24 12.89 13.78
CA TYR A 144 8.51 11.82 14.75
C TYR A 144 7.77 10.51 14.41
N ILE A 145 7.30 10.36 13.15
CA ILE A 145 6.63 9.15 12.66
C ILE A 145 7.51 8.46 11.62
N THR A 146 7.94 7.24 11.92
CA THR A 146 8.64 6.34 10.99
C THR A 146 8.28 4.89 11.27
N GLY A 147 8.32 4.03 10.25
CA GLY A 147 7.97 2.60 10.33
C GLY A 147 6.48 2.31 10.51
N GLN A 148 5.62 3.32 10.41
CA GLN A 148 4.18 3.15 10.62
C GLN A 148 3.44 2.89 9.31
N ILE A 149 2.35 2.12 9.42
CA ILE A 149 1.40 1.89 8.32
C ILE A 149 0.05 2.47 8.77
N ILE A 150 -0.40 3.50 8.08
CA ILE A 150 -1.67 4.18 8.39
C ILE A 150 -2.76 3.65 7.47
N ASN A 151 -3.76 2.99 8.04
CA ASN A 151 -4.92 2.55 7.29
C ASN A 151 -5.85 3.75 6.99
N VAL A 152 -6.17 3.94 5.72
CA VAL A 152 -7.11 4.95 5.22
C VAL A 152 -8.22 4.22 4.48
N ASP A 153 -9.10 3.58 5.23
CA ASP A 153 -10.01 2.56 4.74
C ASP A 153 -11.46 2.72 5.23
N GLY A 154 -11.78 3.84 5.89
CA GLY A 154 -13.09 4.06 6.46
C GLY A 154 -13.50 3.06 7.55
N GLY A 155 -12.51 2.39 8.16
CA GLY A 155 -12.72 1.35 9.17
C GLY A 155 -13.08 -0.02 8.58
N ARG A 156 -12.87 -0.24 7.28
CA ARG A 156 -13.16 -1.52 6.61
C ARG A 156 -12.36 -2.68 7.19
N SER A 157 -11.11 -2.46 7.55
CA SER A 157 -10.26 -3.49 8.15
C SER A 157 -10.73 -3.96 9.53
N LEU A 158 -11.63 -3.21 10.20
CA LEU A 158 -12.20 -3.55 11.50
C LEU A 158 -13.50 -4.37 11.40
N SER A 159 -14.15 -4.40 10.22
CA SER A 159 -15.37 -5.19 10.02
C SER A 159 -15.05 -6.69 10.03
N ARG A 160 -15.98 -7.47 10.57
CA ARG A 160 -15.90 -8.95 10.64
C ARG A 160 -16.30 -9.59 9.32
#